data_ed9782ba0bfe998e86119dffe9c246f7
#
_entry.id   ed9782ba0bfe998e86119dffe9c246f7
#
_cell.length_a   1.000
_cell.length_b   1.000
_cell.length_c   1.000
_cell.angle_alpha   90.00
_cell.angle_beta   90.00
_cell.angle_gamma   90.00
#
_symmetry.space_group_name_H-M   'P 1'
#
loop_
_entity.id
_entity.type
_entity.pdbx_description
1 polymer ?
#
loop_
_entity_poly.entity_id
_entity_poly.type
_entity_poly.pdbx_seq_one_letter_code
_entity_poly.pdbx_strand_id
1 'polypeptide(L)'
;MFRFLAAFLILQSLAHAEFQQPAPDVFLWQDTCNVYVLKHDDRALLINLGDGSVLEHLAEIGVKRIEWVLFTDHHREQCQGTSKLDRQATQVAAPKEEQAFFETPNEFRHWNPRLSDKFTVHGSSYLRPPAQVVKIDKGLVDGETFTWNGLTLTCVNTPGHSPGGMSFVLKQGERTLAFTGGIMHDGAKMTNWFDTEWDYGFAKGLDALIATVDKLIALKADTAFASQGPVIAHATAQFKTYKERLTQFRPDYVRGYPVESFGKRPQHPATKTTKAHYIVQVTPHLYMFGPEMAGKNFAIIIADNGHALLLDCGLFPKLVLERIISDMKEFLDLKQIDACWISHSHGDHFTLFPALKDHGVKFWTMDTIADKCENPRYYDYPAMIGAYNAGFEQAKIDRMLKAGEVIEWEGYKLHIDWMPGQTEFGNALWLELDGKKIVFTGDNLFGDPADPAQNGHECVNARNSAIIDEGYLVAAKYLQKLKPDIIMGAHGVLMTEPKAFIERYHDWAQRIIREYKELLPDANYEYLYDPYWVSAYPYRVDFQKQRTQEVSITVRNFRDTVQRHRIVFQLPTGITADPAF
;
A
#
# COMPACT_ATOMS: atom_id res chain seq x y z
N MET A 1 -21.20 41.07 39.55
CA MET A 1 -21.83 40.24 38.53
C MET A 1 -20.90 39.08 38.24
N PHE A 2 -21.01 38.01 39.02
CA PHE A 2 -20.13 36.84 38.94
C PHE A 2 -20.69 35.88 37.90
N ARG A 3 -19.90 35.55 36.84
CA ARG A 3 -20.19 34.47 35.90
C ARG A 3 -19.51 33.21 36.40
N PHE A 4 -20.32 32.22 36.79
CA PHE A 4 -19.86 30.84 37.03
C PHE A 4 -19.54 30.18 35.68
N LEU A 5 -18.29 29.80 35.47
CA LEU A 5 -17.91 28.83 34.43
C LEU A 5 -18.14 27.44 35.01
N ALA A 6 -19.16 26.74 34.52
CA ALA A 6 -19.33 25.33 34.77
C ALA A 6 -18.32 24.55 33.88
N ALA A 7 -17.27 24.02 34.49
CA ALA A 7 -16.39 23.07 33.84
C ALA A 7 -17.08 21.71 33.79
N PHE A 8 -17.55 21.33 32.61
CA PHE A 8 -17.98 19.95 32.35
C PHE A 8 -16.73 19.07 32.28
N LEU A 9 -16.42 18.35 33.35
CA LEU A 9 -15.53 17.20 33.33
C LEU A 9 -16.27 16.07 32.62
N ILE A 10 -15.97 15.83 31.34
CA ILE A 10 -16.30 14.56 30.70
C ILE A 10 -15.28 13.56 31.23
N LEU A 11 -15.65 12.84 32.28
CA LEU A 11 -15.04 11.57 32.62
C LEU A 11 -15.40 10.60 31.50
N GLN A 12 -14.55 10.44 30.49
CA GLN A 12 -14.53 9.21 29.74
C GLN A 12 -14.04 8.14 30.71
N SER A 13 -14.99 7.35 31.23
CA SER A 13 -14.70 6.10 31.88
C SER A 13 -13.79 5.30 30.92
N LEU A 14 -12.62 4.93 31.37
CA LEU A 14 -11.92 3.76 30.83
C LEU A 14 -12.92 2.62 31.00
N ALA A 15 -13.68 2.29 29.95
CA ALA A 15 -14.49 1.09 29.95
C ALA A 15 -13.48 -0.04 30.16
N HIS A 16 -13.54 -0.68 31.34
CA HIS A 16 -12.86 -1.96 31.51
C HIS A 16 -13.42 -2.88 30.43
N ALA A 17 -12.54 -3.50 29.67
CA ALA A 17 -12.96 -4.54 28.76
C ALA A 17 -13.65 -5.62 29.59
N GLU A 18 -14.87 -5.94 29.24
CA GLU A 18 -15.67 -6.99 29.88
C GLU A 18 -16.01 -8.05 28.84
N PHE A 19 -16.12 -9.31 29.28
CA PHE A 19 -16.58 -10.37 28.39
C PHE A 19 -18.02 -10.12 27.96
N GLN A 20 -18.26 -10.19 26.67
CA GLN A 20 -19.59 -10.30 26.08
C GLN A 20 -19.85 -11.76 25.75
N GLN A 21 -21.11 -12.21 25.79
CA GLN A 21 -21.49 -13.58 25.40
C GLN A 21 -22.44 -13.56 24.19
N PRO A 22 -21.91 -13.46 22.96
CA PRO A 22 -22.74 -13.34 21.75
C PRO A 22 -23.44 -14.64 21.34
N ALA A 23 -23.02 -15.81 21.86
CA ALA A 23 -23.65 -17.10 21.63
C ALA A 23 -23.41 -18.04 22.85
N PRO A 24 -24.19 -19.12 23.03
CA PRO A 24 -23.92 -20.10 24.06
C PRO A 24 -22.47 -20.61 24.01
N ASP A 25 -21.78 -20.59 25.15
CA ASP A 25 -20.38 -21.00 25.31
C ASP A 25 -19.36 -20.28 24.43
N VAL A 26 -19.74 -19.15 23.80
CA VAL A 26 -18.87 -18.28 23.03
C VAL A 26 -18.80 -16.92 23.70
N PHE A 27 -17.61 -16.53 24.14
CA PHE A 27 -17.34 -15.24 24.78
C PHE A 27 -16.45 -14.39 23.87
N LEU A 28 -16.68 -13.08 23.89
CA LEU A 28 -15.93 -12.09 23.15
C LEU A 28 -15.15 -11.21 24.12
N TRP A 29 -13.84 -11.11 23.93
CA TRP A 29 -12.95 -10.12 24.52
C TRP A 29 -12.46 -9.19 23.44
N GLN A 30 -12.35 -7.89 23.72
CA GLN A 30 -11.90 -6.90 22.76
C GLN A 30 -10.63 -6.21 23.23
N ASP A 31 -9.56 -6.35 22.47
CA ASP A 31 -8.30 -5.64 22.66
C ASP A 31 -7.77 -5.11 21.30
N THR A 32 -6.61 -5.52 20.82
CA THR A 32 -6.11 -5.15 19.48
C THR A 32 -6.91 -5.80 18.36
N CYS A 33 -7.65 -6.87 18.69
CA CYS A 33 -8.65 -7.48 17.83
C CYS A 33 -9.77 -8.10 18.70
N ASN A 34 -10.79 -8.63 18.08
CA ASN A 34 -11.78 -9.47 18.73
C ASN A 34 -11.18 -10.86 18.99
N VAL A 35 -11.13 -11.28 20.24
CA VAL A 35 -10.73 -12.62 20.67
C VAL A 35 -11.99 -13.38 21.08
N TYR A 36 -12.27 -14.51 20.42
CA TYR A 36 -13.41 -15.34 20.77
C TYR A 36 -12.96 -16.54 21.57
N VAL A 37 -13.56 -16.72 22.77
CA VAL A 37 -13.29 -17.83 23.67
C VAL A 37 -14.43 -18.83 23.59
N LEU A 38 -14.14 -19.99 23.01
CA LEU A 38 -15.06 -21.14 23.01
C LEU A 38 -14.79 -21.95 24.29
N LYS A 39 -15.76 -21.98 25.17
CA LYS A 39 -15.64 -22.60 26.50
C LYS A 39 -16.26 -23.99 26.55
N HIS A 40 -15.58 -24.93 27.19
CA HIS A 40 -16.10 -26.24 27.54
C HIS A 40 -15.63 -26.58 28.96
N ASP A 41 -16.56 -26.61 29.92
CA ASP A 41 -16.28 -26.71 31.35
C ASP A 41 -15.29 -25.62 31.83
N ASP A 42 -14.11 -25.99 32.29
CA ASP A 42 -13.06 -25.09 32.73
C ASP A 42 -11.93 -24.95 31.70
N ARG A 43 -12.14 -25.39 30.44
CA ARG A 43 -11.19 -25.37 29.32
C ARG A 43 -11.66 -24.44 28.24
N ALA A 44 -10.71 -23.91 27.46
CA ALA A 44 -11.01 -23.04 26.34
C ALA A 44 -10.21 -23.38 25.09
N LEU A 45 -10.83 -23.07 23.94
CA LEU A 45 -10.22 -22.86 22.65
C LEU A 45 -10.43 -21.38 22.29
N LEU A 46 -9.37 -20.68 21.91
CA LEU A 46 -9.45 -19.29 21.49
C LEU A 46 -9.35 -19.18 19.98
N ILE A 47 -10.13 -18.26 19.40
CA ILE A 47 -9.94 -17.82 18.01
C ILE A 47 -9.39 -16.42 18.06
N ASN A 48 -8.16 -16.27 17.55
CA ASN A 48 -7.23 -15.16 17.74
C ASN A 48 -6.83 -14.97 19.23
N LEU A 49 -5.90 -14.06 19.48
CA LEU A 49 -5.35 -13.85 20.83
C LEU A 49 -5.16 -12.36 21.16
N GLY A 50 -5.21 -11.49 20.14
CA GLY A 50 -4.97 -10.08 20.34
C GLY A 50 -3.60 -9.77 20.94
N ASP A 51 -3.55 -8.83 21.87
CA ASP A 51 -2.35 -8.53 22.66
C ASP A 51 -2.15 -9.49 23.85
N GLY A 52 -3.09 -10.41 24.05
CA GLY A 52 -3.09 -11.41 25.11
C GLY A 52 -3.60 -10.89 26.46
N SER A 53 -4.22 -9.72 26.52
CA SER A 53 -4.85 -9.22 27.75
C SER A 53 -5.99 -10.14 28.23
N VAL A 54 -6.69 -10.81 27.31
CA VAL A 54 -7.71 -11.81 27.62
C VAL A 54 -7.25 -12.87 28.63
N LEU A 55 -5.95 -13.21 28.64
CA LEU A 55 -5.40 -14.26 29.50
C LEU A 55 -5.53 -13.94 30.99
N GLU A 56 -5.52 -12.66 31.35
CA GLU A 56 -5.64 -12.19 32.73
C GLU A 56 -7.10 -12.24 33.24
N HIS A 57 -8.08 -12.37 32.33
CA HIS A 57 -9.51 -12.27 32.60
C HIS A 57 -10.27 -13.60 32.46
N LEU A 58 -9.65 -14.66 31.96
CA LEU A 58 -10.31 -15.96 31.70
C LEU A 58 -10.99 -16.56 32.94
N ALA A 59 -10.48 -16.31 34.15
CA ALA A 59 -11.06 -16.77 35.40
C ALA A 59 -12.45 -16.17 35.65
N GLU A 60 -12.77 -15.00 35.13
CA GLU A 60 -14.07 -14.33 35.26
C GLU A 60 -15.20 -15.12 34.59
N ILE A 61 -14.87 -15.87 33.55
CA ILE A 61 -15.79 -16.77 32.86
C ILE A 61 -15.60 -18.26 33.25
N GLY A 62 -14.82 -18.54 34.33
CA GLY A 62 -14.56 -19.86 34.85
C GLY A 62 -13.63 -20.73 34.00
N VAL A 63 -12.84 -20.17 33.13
CA VAL A 63 -11.82 -20.88 32.36
C VAL A 63 -10.51 -20.92 33.17
N LYS A 64 -9.93 -22.12 33.29
CA LYS A 64 -8.66 -22.36 33.99
C LYS A 64 -7.52 -22.74 33.05
N ARG A 65 -7.85 -23.28 31.86
CA ARG A 65 -6.86 -23.78 30.92
C ARG A 65 -7.25 -23.47 29.48
N ILE A 66 -6.30 -22.97 28.71
CA ILE A 66 -6.41 -22.87 27.26
C ILE A 66 -5.72 -24.10 26.67
N GLU A 67 -6.40 -24.83 25.80
CA GLU A 67 -5.83 -25.97 25.11
C GLU A 67 -5.37 -25.63 23.70
N TRP A 68 -6.10 -24.74 23.04
CA TRP A 68 -5.81 -24.30 21.67
C TRP A 68 -6.01 -22.81 21.47
N VAL A 69 -5.16 -22.23 20.60
CA VAL A 69 -5.40 -20.94 19.94
C VAL A 69 -5.38 -21.18 18.44
N LEU A 70 -6.44 -20.81 17.74
CA LEU A 70 -6.56 -20.85 16.29
C LEU A 70 -6.49 -19.43 15.73
N PHE A 71 -5.55 -19.17 14.86
CA PHE A 71 -5.45 -17.88 14.17
C PHE A 71 -6.20 -17.90 12.84
N THR A 72 -6.94 -16.82 12.55
CA THR A 72 -7.63 -16.64 11.26
C THR A 72 -6.66 -16.20 10.17
N ASP A 73 -5.63 -15.46 10.53
CA ASP A 73 -4.61 -14.93 9.65
C ASP A 73 -3.37 -14.51 10.47
N HIS A 74 -2.29 -14.10 9.76
CA HIS A 74 -0.99 -13.77 10.36
C HIS A 74 -0.87 -12.33 10.86
N HIS A 75 -1.88 -11.50 10.69
CA HIS A 75 -1.75 -10.10 11.03
C HIS A 75 -1.40 -9.91 12.51
N ARG A 76 -0.50 -8.97 12.75
CA ARG A 76 0.13 -8.73 14.05
C ARG A 76 -0.88 -8.58 15.19
N GLU A 77 -1.96 -7.84 14.95
CA GLU A 77 -3.02 -7.59 15.92
C GLU A 77 -3.77 -8.84 16.36
N GLN A 78 -3.71 -9.94 15.56
CA GLN A 78 -4.34 -11.21 15.90
C GLN A 78 -3.48 -12.04 16.86
N CYS A 79 -2.15 -11.86 16.86
CA CYS A 79 -1.24 -12.85 17.44
C CYS A 79 -0.14 -12.27 18.35
N GLN A 80 -0.09 -10.96 18.60
CA GLN A 80 1.01 -10.37 19.38
C GLN A 80 1.08 -10.85 20.83
N GLY A 81 -0.03 -11.32 21.39
CA GLY A 81 -0.11 -11.92 22.74
C GLY A 81 0.53 -13.30 22.87
N THR A 82 1.00 -13.91 21.77
CA THR A 82 1.48 -15.31 21.76
C THR A 82 2.65 -15.56 22.73
N SER A 83 3.49 -14.54 22.96
CA SER A 83 4.60 -14.64 23.93
C SER A 83 4.15 -14.78 25.38
N LYS A 84 2.89 -14.49 25.70
CA LYS A 84 2.29 -14.63 27.04
C LYS A 84 1.68 -16.02 27.28
N LEU A 85 1.57 -16.88 26.23
CA LEU A 85 1.00 -18.22 26.36
C LEU A 85 1.95 -19.18 27.09
N ASP A 86 1.37 -20.04 27.94
CA ASP A 86 2.04 -21.25 28.39
C ASP A 86 2.07 -22.27 27.26
N ARG A 87 3.16 -22.30 26.52
CA ARG A 87 3.35 -23.18 25.34
C ARG A 87 3.51 -24.67 25.70
N GLN A 88 3.62 -25.03 26.98
CA GLN A 88 3.56 -26.43 27.42
C GLN A 88 2.13 -26.94 27.53
N ALA A 89 1.19 -26.07 27.89
CA ALA A 89 -0.21 -26.37 28.04
C ALA A 89 -1.07 -26.05 26.82
N THR A 90 -0.67 -25.07 26.01
CA THR A 90 -1.44 -24.49 24.90
C THR A 90 -0.78 -24.74 23.55
N GLN A 91 -1.51 -25.35 22.64
CA GLN A 91 -1.13 -25.53 21.24
C GLN A 91 -1.66 -24.39 20.37
N VAL A 92 -0.98 -24.14 19.24
CA VAL A 92 -1.35 -23.10 18.29
C VAL A 92 -1.55 -23.69 16.91
N ALA A 93 -2.69 -23.35 16.30
CA ALA A 93 -2.98 -23.71 14.92
C ALA A 93 -3.19 -22.44 14.08
N ALA A 94 -2.82 -22.49 12.80
CA ALA A 94 -2.97 -21.40 11.86
C ALA A 94 -3.19 -21.93 10.43
N PRO A 95 -3.67 -21.11 9.50
CA PRO A 95 -3.74 -21.50 8.09
C PRO A 95 -2.39 -21.98 7.58
N LYS A 96 -2.36 -23.15 6.96
CA LYS A 96 -1.13 -23.75 6.40
C LYS A 96 -0.46 -22.83 5.38
N GLU A 97 -1.27 -22.12 4.59
CA GLU A 97 -0.80 -21.16 3.59
C GLU A 97 -0.05 -19.98 4.20
N GLU A 98 -0.34 -19.62 5.46
CA GLU A 98 0.29 -18.49 6.16
C GLU A 98 1.34 -18.90 7.18
N GLN A 99 1.62 -20.17 7.34
CA GLN A 99 2.56 -20.66 8.37
C GLN A 99 3.92 -19.97 8.30
N ALA A 100 4.42 -19.70 7.08
CA ALA A 100 5.70 -19.02 6.90
C ALA A 100 5.70 -17.57 7.46
N PHE A 101 4.58 -16.84 7.38
CA PHE A 101 4.49 -15.49 7.95
C PHE A 101 4.63 -15.51 9.47
N PHE A 102 4.16 -16.56 10.12
CA PHE A 102 4.30 -16.75 11.56
C PHE A 102 5.71 -17.20 11.96
N GLU A 103 6.30 -18.14 11.22
CA GLU A 103 7.53 -18.81 11.62
C GLU A 103 8.79 -18.10 11.12
N THR A 104 8.71 -17.37 10.00
CA THR A 104 9.82 -16.58 9.42
C THR A 104 9.42 -15.13 9.11
N PRO A 105 8.82 -14.39 10.07
CA PRO A 105 8.20 -13.09 9.78
C PRO A 105 9.17 -12.05 9.20
N ASN A 106 10.46 -12.14 9.53
CA ASN A 106 11.46 -11.20 9.03
C ASN A 106 11.71 -11.30 7.52
N GLU A 107 11.35 -12.42 6.89
CA GLU A 107 11.47 -12.57 5.45
C GLU A 107 10.44 -11.74 4.68
N PHE A 108 9.34 -11.35 5.35
CA PHE A 108 8.20 -10.64 4.76
C PHE A 108 8.08 -9.18 5.22
N ARG A 109 9.13 -8.63 5.84
CA ARG A 109 9.16 -7.23 6.24
C ARG A 109 9.40 -6.32 5.04
N HIS A 110 8.83 -5.13 5.04
CA HIS A 110 8.99 -4.13 3.98
C HIS A 110 10.45 -3.78 3.69
N TRP A 111 11.36 -3.90 4.67
CA TRP A 111 12.78 -3.69 4.44
C TRP A 111 13.51 -4.85 3.74
N ASN A 112 12.80 -5.95 3.49
CA ASN A 112 13.27 -7.07 2.68
C ASN A 112 12.33 -7.29 1.48
N PRO A 113 12.09 -6.29 0.63
CA PRO A 113 11.17 -6.42 -0.48
C PRO A 113 11.70 -7.48 -1.47
N ARG A 114 10.81 -8.33 -1.94
CA ARG A 114 11.09 -9.35 -2.96
C ARG A 114 10.09 -9.19 -4.07
N LEU A 115 10.57 -8.85 -5.26
CA LEU A 115 9.72 -8.83 -6.44
C LEU A 115 9.24 -10.25 -6.76
N SER A 116 7.95 -10.41 -7.07
CA SER A 116 7.36 -11.64 -7.57
C SER A 116 7.45 -12.84 -6.62
N ASP A 117 7.27 -12.63 -5.31
CA ASP A 117 7.08 -13.76 -4.40
C ASP A 117 5.72 -14.46 -4.65
N LYS A 118 5.49 -15.62 -3.99
CA LYS A 118 4.27 -16.41 -4.23
C LYS A 118 2.96 -15.72 -3.82
N PHE A 119 3.04 -14.69 -2.98
CA PHE A 119 1.87 -13.98 -2.45
C PHE A 119 1.66 -12.64 -3.15
N THR A 120 2.74 -12.00 -3.61
CA THR A 120 2.72 -10.65 -4.18
C THR A 120 3.35 -10.64 -5.56
N VAL A 121 2.92 -9.74 -6.43
CA VAL A 121 3.50 -9.57 -7.77
C VAL A 121 4.83 -8.85 -7.69
N HIS A 122 4.96 -7.85 -6.84
CA HIS A 122 6.13 -6.99 -6.72
C HIS A 122 6.86 -7.09 -5.37
N GLY A 123 6.51 -8.06 -4.53
CA GLY A 123 7.14 -8.26 -3.22
C GLY A 123 6.96 -7.11 -2.25
N SER A 124 6.08 -6.18 -2.56
CA SER A 124 5.75 -5.06 -1.72
C SER A 124 4.27 -5.02 -1.50
N SER A 125 3.86 -5.24 -0.29
CA SER A 125 2.48 -5.19 0.12
C SER A 125 2.42 -4.72 1.54
N TYR A 126 1.24 -4.41 2.00
CA TYR A 126 1.03 -4.03 3.39
C TYR A 126 0.90 -5.26 4.31
N LEU A 127 1.57 -6.36 3.98
CA LEU A 127 1.67 -7.51 4.89
C LEU A 127 2.21 -7.06 6.25
N ARG A 128 1.50 -7.41 7.31
CA ARG A 128 1.83 -7.06 8.68
C ARG A 128 2.19 -8.30 9.50
N PRO A 129 3.35 -8.93 9.22
CA PRO A 129 3.74 -10.16 9.88
C PRO A 129 3.91 -9.93 11.39
N PRO A 130 3.82 -10.99 12.22
CA PRO A 130 4.02 -10.95 13.64
C PRO A 130 5.32 -10.23 14.03
N ALA A 131 5.33 -9.52 15.15
CA ALA A 131 6.54 -8.84 15.63
C ALA A 131 7.65 -9.83 16.01
N GLN A 132 7.26 -11.03 16.44
CA GLN A 132 8.15 -12.12 16.86
C GLN A 132 7.76 -13.42 16.15
N VAL A 133 8.67 -14.37 16.12
CA VAL A 133 8.39 -15.72 15.62
C VAL A 133 7.29 -16.37 16.46
N VAL A 134 6.27 -16.88 15.78
CA VAL A 134 5.19 -17.67 16.38
C VAL A 134 5.29 -19.10 15.84
N LYS A 135 5.67 -20.03 16.70
CA LYS A 135 5.71 -21.45 16.31
C LYS A 135 4.29 -22.00 16.16
N ILE A 136 4.00 -22.60 15.03
CA ILE A 136 2.74 -23.24 14.70
C ILE A 136 2.85 -24.75 14.94
N ASP A 137 1.97 -25.29 15.81
CA ASP A 137 1.95 -26.73 16.10
C ASP A 137 1.12 -27.50 15.07
N LYS A 138 0.09 -26.85 14.50
CA LYS A 138 -0.75 -27.45 13.46
C LYS A 138 -1.09 -26.44 12.35
N GLY A 139 -0.70 -26.76 11.11
CA GLY A 139 -1.16 -26.06 9.92
C GLY A 139 -2.51 -26.60 9.46
N LEU A 140 -3.52 -25.72 9.36
CA LEU A 140 -4.90 -26.06 8.95
C LEU A 140 -5.05 -25.86 7.44
N VAL A 141 -5.86 -26.73 6.80
CA VAL A 141 -6.12 -26.68 5.35
C VAL A 141 -7.62 -26.52 5.05
N ASP A 142 -7.93 -26.07 3.85
CA ASP A 142 -9.31 -25.87 3.40
C ASP A 142 -10.13 -27.17 3.46
N GLY A 143 -11.35 -27.09 3.98
CA GLY A 143 -12.25 -28.23 4.15
C GLY A 143 -11.91 -29.15 5.32
N GLU A 144 -10.81 -28.93 6.03
CA GLU A 144 -10.45 -29.72 7.22
C GLU A 144 -11.47 -29.49 8.35
N THR A 145 -11.69 -30.53 9.13
CA THR A 145 -12.48 -30.46 10.34
C THR A 145 -11.57 -30.45 11.57
N PHE A 146 -11.67 -29.40 12.37
CA PHE A 146 -10.98 -29.31 13.67
C PHE A 146 -11.94 -29.65 14.79
N THR A 147 -11.65 -30.74 15.51
CA THR A 147 -12.51 -31.22 16.62
C THR A 147 -11.83 -30.95 17.95
N TRP A 148 -12.55 -30.33 18.87
CA TRP A 148 -12.10 -30.06 20.23
C TRP A 148 -13.27 -30.23 21.22
N ASN A 149 -13.13 -31.14 22.20
CA ASN A 149 -14.12 -31.40 23.28
C ASN A 149 -15.58 -31.49 22.79
N GLY A 150 -15.80 -32.19 21.67
CA GLY A 150 -17.13 -32.37 21.07
C GLY A 150 -17.57 -31.22 20.16
N LEU A 151 -16.90 -30.09 20.17
CA LEU A 151 -17.11 -29.04 19.17
C LEU A 151 -16.38 -29.41 17.88
N THR A 152 -17.00 -29.10 16.75
CA THR A 152 -16.45 -29.37 15.43
C THR A 152 -16.47 -28.07 14.63
N LEU A 153 -15.28 -27.57 14.25
CA LEU A 153 -15.07 -26.41 13.43
C LEU A 153 -14.68 -26.86 12.01
N THR A 154 -15.38 -26.40 11.00
CA THR A 154 -14.97 -26.58 9.61
C THR A 154 -14.04 -25.44 9.22
N CYS A 155 -12.85 -25.75 8.74
CA CYS A 155 -11.89 -24.79 8.23
C CYS A 155 -12.24 -24.42 6.78
N VAL A 156 -12.39 -23.16 6.49
CA VAL A 156 -12.72 -22.65 5.16
C VAL A 156 -11.67 -21.63 4.76
N ASN A 157 -10.94 -21.88 3.67
CA ASN A 157 -9.96 -20.92 3.16
C ASN A 157 -10.67 -19.67 2.61
N THR A 158 -10.38 -18.54 3.22
CA THR A 158 -11.01 -17.24 2.95
C THR A 158 -9.94 -16.15 2.73
N PRO A 159 -9.15 -16.24 1.63
CA PRO A 159 -8.19 -15.20 1.29
C PRO A 159 -8.90 -13.90 0.90
N GLY A 160 -8.19 -12.77 1.03
CA GLY A 160 -8.68 -11.44 0.68
C GLY A 160 -8.15 -10.39 1.63
N HIS A 161 -8.52 -10.46 2.89
CA HIS A 161 -7.93 -9.67 3.97
C HIS A 161 -6.45 -10.06 4.21
N SER A 162 -6.13 -11.32 4.03
CA SER A 162 -4.76 -11.83 3.99
C SER A 162 -4.63 -12.91 2.90
N PRO A 163 -3.42 -13.24 2.43
CA PRO A 163 -3.23 -14.15 1.30
C PRO A 163 -3.72 -15.58 1.53
N GLY A 164 -3.66 -16.06 2.75
CA GLY A 164 -4.07 -17.43 3.12
C GLY A 164 -5.04 -17.49 4.28
N GLY A 165 -5.76 -16.40 4.54
CA GLY A 165 -6.71 -16.30 5.65
C GLY A 165 -7.73 -17.43 5.68
N MET A 166 -8.23 -17.74 6.87
CA MET A 166 -9.14 -18.84 7.12
C MET A 166 -10.30 -18.43 8.03
N SER A 167 -11.47 -18.89 7.69
CA SER A 167 -12.66 -18.81 8.55
C SER A 167 -12.93 -20.16 9.22
N PHE A 168 -13.45 -20.12 10.43
CA PHE A 168 -13.87 -21.31 11.17
C PHE A 168 -15.39 -21.32 11.29
N VAL A 169 -16.03 -22.40 10.86
CA VAL A 169 -17.49 -22.53 10.85
C VAL A 169 -17.95 -23.54 11.89
N LEU A 170 -18.79 -23.07 12.79
CA LEU A 170 -19.39 -23.88 13.89
C LEU A 170 -20.88 -24.04 13.64
N LYS A 171 -21.37 -25.28 13.65
CA LYS A 171 -22.80 -25.59 13.76
C LYS A 171 -23.20 -25.69 15.23
N GLN A 172 -24.14 -24.85 15.67
CA GLN A 172 -24.68 -24.84 17.03
C GLN A 172 -26.20 -24.96 16.96
N GLY A 173 -26.69 -26.17 17.08
CA GLY A 173 -28.07 -26.50 16.75
C GLY A 173 -28.36 -26.25 15.27
N GLU A 174 -29.40 -25.47 14.98
CA GLU A 174 -29.72 -25.06 13.61
C GLU A 174 -28.95 -23.83 13.14
N ARG A 175 -28.25 -23.15 14.05
CA ARG A 175 -27.49 -21.93 13.71
C ARG A 175 -26.11 -22.25 13.11
N THR A 176 -25.72 -21.48 12.14
CA THR A 176 -24.36 -21.48 11.57
C THR A 176 -23.64 -20.24 12.03
N LEU A 177 -22.57 -20.41 12.77
CA LEU A 177 -21.69 -19.36 13.28
C LEU A 177 -20.39 -19.40 12.48
N ALA A 178 -19.94 -18.27 11.96
CA ALA A 178 -18.71 -18.18 11.18
C ALA A 178 -17.73 -17.18 11.81
N PHE A 179 -16.56 -17.62 12.22
CA PHE A 179 -15.45 -16.77 12.68
C PHE A 179 -14.63 -16.39 11.45
N THR A 180 -14.79 -15.16 10.96
CA THR A 180 -14.37 -14.78 9.60
C THR A 180 -13.10 -13.95 9.54
N GLY A 181 -12.40 -13.75 10.67
CA GLY A 181 -11.22 -12.88 10.66
C GLY A 181 -11.56 -11.46 10.21
N GLY A 182 -10.66 -10.84 9.46
CA GLY A 182 -10.81 -9.48 8.97
C GLY A 182 -11.60 -9.32 7.67
N ILE A 183 -12.36 -10.33 7.22
CA ILE A 183 -13.02 -10.33 5.91
C ILE A 183 -14.04 -9.20 5.75
N MET A 184 -14.85 -8.95 6.77
CA MET A 184 -15.91 -7.92 6.71
C MET A 184 -16.14 -7.31 8.08
N HIS A 185 -16.41 -6.04 8.14
CA HIS A 185 -16.93 -5.31 9.29
C HIS A 185 -18.46 -5.21 9.19
N ASP A 186 -19.13 -5.05 10.33
CA ASP A 186 -20.58 -4.86 10.37
C ASP A 186 -21.03 -3.69 9.50
N GLY A 187 -22.20 -3.81 8.89
CA GLY A 187 -22.73 -2.87 7.91
C GLY A 187 -22.26 -3.14 6.47
N ALA A 188 -21.77 -4.35 6.17
CA ALA A 188 -21.26 -4.75 4.86
C ALA A 188 -20.11 -3.85 4.40
N LYS A 189 -19.09 -3.68 5.25
CA LYS A 189 -17.94 -2.79 5.05
C LYS A 189 -16.62 -3.56 5.11
N MET A 190 -15.58 -3.00 4.51
CA MET A 190 -14.21 -3.51 4.66
C MET A 190 -13.69 -3.22 6.07
N THR A 191 -12.89 -4.09 6.63
CA THR A 191 -12.19 -3.82 7.89
C THR A 191 -11.20 -2.66 7.71
N ASN A 192 -10.40 -2.74 6.66
CA ASN A 192 -9.57 -1.67 6.12
C ASN A 192 -9.27 -2.00 4.65
N TRP A 193 -8.76 -1.03 3.90
CA TRP A 193 -8.43 -1.26 2.50
C TRP A 193 -7.06 -1.93 2.31
N PHE A 194 -6.05 -1.46 3.03
CA PHE A 194 -4.66 -1.81 2.75
C PHE A 194 -4.33 -3.29 2.99
N ASP A 195 -5.13 -4.02 3.75
CA ASP A 195 -4.94 -5.46 3.95
C ASP A 195 -5.28 -6.29 2.69
N THR A 196 -5.99 -5.71 1.73
CA THR A 196 -6.22 -6.34 0.42
C THR A 196 -5.10 -6.05 -0.58
N GLU A 197 -4.13 -5.19 -0.23
CA GLU A 197 -3.09 -4.72 -1.12
C GLU A 197 -1.83 -5.59 -1.01
N TRP A 198 -1.88 -6.80 -1.57
CA TRP A 198 -0.76 -7.74 -1.50
C TRP A 198 0.21 -7.61 -2.66
N ASP A 199 -0.23 -7.06 -3.77
CA ASP A 199 0.42 -7.16 -5.06
C ASP A 199 0.67 -5.82 -5.73
N TYR A 200 0.76 -4.77 -4.93
CA TYR A 200 1.10 -3.43 -5.40
C TYR A 200 0.12 -2.92 -6.47
N GLY A 201 -1.21 -3.06 -6.20
CA GLY A 201 -2.24 -2.40 -6.97
C GLY A 201 -2.81 -3.17 -8.15
N PHE A 202 -2.52 -4.47 -8.28
CA PHE A 202 -3.12 -5.28 -9.34
C PHE A 202 -4.40 -6.02 -8.91
N ALA A 203 -4.95 -5.65 -7.75
CA ALA A 203 -6.22 -6.13 -7.19
C ALA A 203 -6.28 -7.62 -6.86
N LYS A 204 -5.16 -8.32 -6.76
CA LYS A 204 -5.14 -9.74 -6.42
C LYS A 204 -5.87 -10.05 -5.11
N GLY A 205 -5.64 -9.23 -4.08
CA GLY A 205 -6.30 -9.38 -2.79
C GLY A 205 -7.79 -9.05 -2.86
N LEU A 206 -8.17 -7.99 -3.58
CA LEU A 206 -9.56 -7.62 -3.77
C LEU A 206 -10.33 -8.68 -4.57
N ASP A 207 -9.75 -9.22 -5.64
CA ASP A 207 -10.36 -10.28 -6.44
C ASP A 207 -10.53 -11.57 -5.61
N ALA A 208 -9.54 -11.91 -4.76
CA ALA A 208 -9.64 -13.02 -3.82
C ALA A 208 -10.73 -12.76 -2.77
N LEU A 209 -10.86 -11.53 -2.27
CA LEU A 209 -11.90 -11.15 -1.32
C LEU A 209 -13.31 -11.31 -1.93
N ILE A 210 -13.52 -10.87 -3.15
CA ILE A 210 -14.80 -11.05 -3.86
C ILE A 210 -15.16 -12.53 -3.98
N ALA A 211 -14.20 -13.38 -4.38
CA ALA A 211 -14.40 -14.82 -4.47
C ALA A 211 -14.65 -15.47 -3.10
N THR A 212 -13.98 -14.99 -2.05
CA THR A 212 -14.19 -15.43 -0.67
C THR A 212 -15.61 -15.13 -0.18
N VAL A 213 -16.11 -13.92 -0.48
CA VAL A 213 -17.48 -13.54 -0.06
C VAL A 213 -18.51 -14.44 -0.71
N ASP A 214 -18.32 -14.94 -1.93
CA ASP A 214 -19.18 -15.95 -2.53
C ASP A 214 -19.22 -17.26 -1.75
N LYS A 215 -18.07 -17.74 -1.27
CA LYS A 215 -18.00 -18.93 -0.41
C LYS A 215 -18.77 -18.70 0.90
N LEU A 216 -18.59 -17.53 1.52
CA LEU A 216 -19.28 -17.19 2.79
C LEU A 216 -20.80 -17.07 2.61
N ILE A 217 -21.29 -16.55 1.50
CA ILE A 217 -22.71 -16.52 1.14
C ILE A 217 -23.26 -17.97 1.05
N ALA A 218 -22.50 -18.88 0.43
CA ALA A 218 -22.88 -20.28 0.29
C ALA A 218 -22.99 -21.04 1.62
N LEU A 219 -22.23 -20.62 2.64
CA LEU A 219 -22.29 -21.20 4.01
C LEU A 219 -23.60 -20.90 4.73
N LYS A 220 -24.35 -19.90 4.31
CA LYS A 220 -25.60 -19.45 4.92
C LYS A 220 -25.45 -19.18 6.42
N ALA A 221 -24.36 -18.50 6.80
CA ALA A 221 -24.11 -18.14 8.18
C ALA A 221 -25.17 -17.17 8.70
N ASP A 222 -25.69 -17.47 9.91
CA ASP A 222 -26.61 -16.59 10.63
C ASP A 222 -25.89 -15.41 11.26
N THR A 223 -24.72 -15.72 11.83
CA THR A 223 -23.88 -14.73 12.53
C THR A 223 -22.44 -14.89 12.08
N ALA A 224 -21.78 -13.78 11.82
CA ALA A 224 -20.34 -13.75 11.61
C ALA A 224 -19.62 -13.04 12.77
N PHE A 225 -18.52 -13.62 13.18
CA PHE A 225 -17.64 -13.16 14.22
C PHE A 225 -16.37 -12.63 13.57
N ALA A 226 -16.37 -11.33 13.30
CA ALA A 226 -15.23 -10.65 12.68
C ALA A 226 -14.11 -10.38 13.69
N SER A 227 -12.87 -10.28 13.22
CA SER A 227 -11.74 -9.92 14.08
C SER A 227 -11.73 -8.43 14.48
N GLN A 228 -12.57 -7.60 13.87
CA GLN A 228 -12.70 -6.18 14.17
C GLN A 228 -14.17 -5.76 14.15
N GLY A 229 -14.51 -4.79 15.03
CA GLY A 229 -15.84 -4.23 15.10
C GLY A 229 -16.88 -5.11 15.78
N PRO A 230 -18.19 -4.82 15.63
CA PRO A 230 -19.26 -5.57 16.25
C PRO A 230 -19.45 -6.96 15.66
N VAL A 231 -20.12 -7.83 16.41
CA VAL A 231 -20.63 -9.11 15.90
C VAL A 231 -21.66 -8.85 14.80
N ILE A 232 -21.55 -9.54 13.69
CA ILE A 232 -22.33 -9.33 12.49
C ILE A 232 -23.57 -10.21 12.50
N ALA A 233 -24.72 -9.61 12.77
CA ALA A 233 -26.01 -10.30 12.66
C ALA A 233 -26.46 -10.38 11.19
N HIS A 234 -27.30 -11.38 10.88
CA HIS A 234 -27.79 -11.60 9.52
C HIS A 234 -26.66 -11.68 8.49
N ALA A 235 -25.58 -12.38 8.83
CA ALA A 235 -24.31 -12.36 8.14
C ALA A 235 -24.45 -12.62 6.63
N THR A 236 -25.24 -13.61 6.22
CA THR A 236 -25.45 -13.93 4.80
C THR A 236 -26.04 -12.75 4.00
N ALA A 237 -26.94 -11.97 4.59
CA ALA A 237 -27.50 -10.80 3.91
C ALA A 237 -26.44 -9.70 3.75
N GLN A 238 -25.65 -9.45 4.80
CA GLN A 238 -24.56 -8.48 4.75
C GLN A 238 -23.46 -8.91 3.76
N PHE A 239 -23.11 -10.18 3.66
CA PHE A 239 -22.17 -10.69 2.64
C PHE A 239 -22.65 -10.41 1.22
N LYS A 240 -23.94 -10.55 0.94
CA LYS A 240 -24.50 -10.21 -0.39
C LYS A 240 -24.31 -8.73 -0.73
N THR A 241 -24.69 -7.84 0.19
CA THR A 241 -24.51 -6.39 0.01
C THR A 241 -23.03 -6.03 -0.12
N TYR A 242 -22.16 -6.68 0.67
CA TYR A 242 -20.71 -6.46 0.61
C TYR A 242 -20.14 -6.85 -0.74
N LYS A 243 -20.54 -8.01 -1.28
CA LYS A 243 -20.15 -8.44 -2.62
C LYS A 243 -20.56 -7.42 -3.69
N GLU A 244 -21.79 -6.91 -3.62
CA GLU A 244 -22.28 -5.90 -4.57
C GLU A 244 -21.40 -4.66 -4.55
N ARG A 245 -21.07 -4.14 -3.36
CA ARG A 245 -20.18 -2.97 -3.19
C ARG A 245 -18.77 -3.25 -3.71
N LEU A 246 -18.16 -4.38 -3.37
CA LEU A 246 -16.83 -4.74 -3.85
C LEU A 246 -16.79 -4.89 -5.37
N THR A 247 -17.83 -5.48 -5.97
CA THR A 247 -17.94 -5.65 -7.42
C THR A 247 -18.07 -4.31 -8.13
N GLN A 248 -18.80 -3.36 -7.54
CA GLN A 248 -18.89 -1.99 -8.04
C GLN A 248 -17.56 -1.24 -7.94
N PHE A 249 -16.87 -1.36 -6.82
CA PHE A 249 -15.60 -0.72 -6.53
C PHE A 249 -14.45 -1.22 -7.42
N ARG A 250 -14.43 -2.51 -7.73
CA ARG A 250 -13.31 -3.19 -8.42
C ARG A 250 -12.84 -2.49 -9.70
N PRO A 251 -13.70 -2.05 -10.64
CA PRO A 251 -13.28 -1.39 -11.89
C PRO A 251 -12.74 0.03 -11.67
N ASP A 252 -13.09 0.70 -10.59
CA ASP A 252 -12.51 2.00 -10.23
C ASP A 252 -11.24 1.85 -9.39
N TYR A 253 -11.05 0.73 -8.69
CA TYR A 253 -9.84 0.41 -7.97
C TYR A 253 -8.63 0.17 -8.89
N VAL A 254 -8.79 -0.62 -9.95
CA VAL A 254 -7.74 -0.85 -10.96
C VAL A 254 -8.18 -0.30 -12.29
N ARG A 255 -7.49 0.72 -12.76
CA ARG A 255 -7.67 1.32 -14.06
C ARG A 255 -6.32 1.43 -14.78
N GLY A 256 -6.36 1.61 -16.08
CA GLY A 256 -5.20 1.55 -16.92
C GLY A 256 -5.14 0.20 -17.62
N TYR A 257 -3.99 -0.19 -18.09
CA TYR A 257 -3.85 -1.44 -18.83
C TYR A 257 -3.25 -2.55 -17.97
N PRO A 258 -3.59 -3.80 -18.28
CA PRO A 258 -3.03 -4.94 -17.57
C PRO A 258 -1.50 -4.99 -17.71
N VAL A 259 -0.81 -5.44 -16.66
CA VAL A 259 0.64 -5.65 -16.64
C VAL A 259 1.12 -6.51 -17.82
N GLU A 260 0.33 -7.47 -18.23
CA GLU A 260 0.64 -8.36 -19.34
C GLU A 260 0.73 -7.62 -20.70
N SER A 261 0.17 -6.43 -20.81
CA SER A 261 0.23 -5.61 -22.03
C SER A 261 1.44 -4.69 -22.10
N PHE A 262 2.26 -4.56 -21.07
CA PHE A 262 3.42 -3.67 -21.03
C PHE A 262 4.43 -3.87 -22.19
N GLY A 263 4.57 -5.05 -22.71
CA GLY A 263 5.47 -5.34 -23.83
C GLY A 263 4.83 -5.29 -25.22
N LYS A 264 3.56 -4.89 -25.35
CA LYS A 264 2.79 -5.04 -26.60
C LYS A 264 2.19 -3.73 -27.14
N ARG A 265 2.77 -2.59 -26.78
CA ARG A 265 2.23 -1.28 -27.20
C ARG A 265 2.57 -1.00 -28.67
N PRO A 266 1.60 -0.52 -29.47
CA PRO A 266 1.90 0.05 -30.78
C PRO A 266 2.67 1.35 -30.64
N GLN A 267 3.39 1.75 -31.69
CA GLN A 267 3.98 3.07 -31.76
C GLN A 267 2.87 4.13 -31.74
N HIS A 268 3.03 5.14 -30.88
CA HIS A 268 2.07 6.24 -30.83
C HIS A 268 2.05 7.01 -32.16
N PRO A 269 0.86 7.29 -32.74
CA PRO A 269 0.77 7.94 -34.06
C PRO A 269 1.44 9.30 -34.17
N ALA A 270 1.55 10.04 -33.05
CA ALA A 270 2.21 11.34 -33.02
C ALA A 270 3.75 11.26 -32.99
N THR A 271 4.33 10.04 -32.87
CA THR A 271 5.78 9.88 -32.81
C THR A 271 6.38 9.49 -34.17
N LYS A 272 7.65 9.85 -34.37
CA LYS A 272 8.43 9.48 -35.56
C LYS A 272 9.59 8.59 -35.18
N THR A 273 9.81 7.52 -35.93
CA THR A 273 10.97 6.65 -35.79
C THR A 273 12.25 7.45 -36.09
N THR A 274 13.28 7.24 -35.29
CA THR A 274 14.63 7.81 -35.51
C THR A 274 15.61 6.75 -36.00
N LYS A 275 16.86 7.14 -36.29
CA LYS A 275 17.95 6.18 -36.56
C LYS A 275 18.58 5.63 -35.27
N ALA A 276 18.38 6.29 -34.14
CA ALA A 276 18.83 5.79 -32.84
C ALA A 276 17.96 4.62 -32.40
N HIS A 277 18.56 3.49 -32.02
CA HIS A 277 17.84 2.29 -31.62
C HIS A 277 16.90 2.59 -30.46
N TYR A 278 15.67 2.04 -30.53
CA TYR A 278 14.62 2.16 -29.52
C TYR A 278 14.08 3.56 -29.27
N ILE A 279 14.59 4.58 -29.96
CA ILE A 279 14.22 5.99 -29.73
C ILE A 279 13.26 6.47 -30.80
N VAL A 280 12.16 7.06 -30.36
CA VAL A 280 11.20 7.79 -31.21
C VAL A 280 11.20 9.26 -30.85
N GLN A 281 10.96 10.12 -31.84
CA GLN A 281 10.82 11.56 -31.68
C GLN A 281 9.36 11.91 -31.43
N VAL A 282 9.09 12.67 -30.37
CA VAL A 282 7.77 13.20 -30.00
C VAL A 282 7.56 14.59 -30.59
N THR A 283 8.53 15.49 -30.35
CA THR A 283 8.63 16.83 -30.95
C THR A 283 10.08 17.04 -31.45
N PRO A 284 10.42 18.11 -32.15
CA PRO A 284 11.79 18.33 -32.61
C PRO A 284 12.88 18.13 -31.56
N HIS A 285 12.62 18.49 -30.30
CA HIS A 285 13.61 18.40 -29.21
C HIS A 285 13.27 17.34 -28.15
N LEU A 286 12.14 16.63 -28.26
CA LEU A 286 11.72 15.65 -27.26
C LEU A 286 11.72 14.24 -27.84
N TYR A 287 12.37 13.32 -27.15
CA TYR A 287 12.51 11.93 -27.54
C TYR A 287 12.12 11.00 -26.37
N MET A 288 11.67 9.80 -26.68
CA MET A 288 11.32 8.76 -25.71
C MET A 288 11.58 7.37 -26.29
N PHE A 289 11.44 6.34 -25.45
CA PHE A 289 11.43 4.97 -25.94
C PHE A 289 10.25 4.68 -26.86
N GLY A 290 10.54 3.94 -27.92
CA GLY A 290 9.54 3.33 -28.80
C GLY A 290 8.92 2.04 -28.23
N PRO A 291 8.05 1.38 -29.03
CA PRO A 291 7.29 0.20 -28.60
C PRO A 291 8.16 -0.96 -28.11
N GLU A 292 9.36 -1.12 -28.64
CA GLU A 292 10.27 -2.22 -28.28
C GLU A 292 10.77 -2.14 -26.83
N MET A 293 10.71 -0.93 -26.27
CA MET A 293 11.11 -0.65 -24.88
C MET A 293 9.91 -0.21 -24.03
N ALA A 294 8.70 -0.60 -24.41
CA ALA A 294 7.49 -0.25 -23.68
C ALA A 294 7.59 -0.64 -22.19
N GLY A 295 7.10 0.23 -21.32
CA GLY A 295 7.16 0.05 -19.88
C GLY A 295 8.51 0.37 -19.23
N LYS A 296 9.49 0.87 -19.99
CA LYS A 296 10.78 1.33 -19.46
C LYS A 296 10.80 2.85 -19.36
N ASN A 297 11.43 3.35 -18.29
CA ASN A 297 11.48 4.78 -18.01
C ASN A 297 12.63 5.43 -18.75
N PHE A 298 12.34 6.20 -19.78
CA PHE A 298 13.29 7.02 -20.51
C PHE A 298 12.58 8.05 -21.37
N ALA A 299 12.81 9.32 -21.08
CA ALA A 299 12.53 10.41 -21.99
C ALA A 299 13.67 11.43 -21.91
N ILE A 300 13.96 12.14 -23.01
CA ILE A 300 15.08 13.06 -23.07
C ILE A 300 14.71 14.28 -23.90
N ILE A 301 15.07 15.47 -23.41
CA ILE A 301 15.05 16.72 -24.15
C ILE A 301 16.47 17.00 -24.60
N ILE A 302 16.67 17.23 -25.90
CA ILE A 302 17.97 17.63 -26.48
C ILE A 302 17.81 19.05 -27.02
N ALA A 303 18.54 20.00 -26.45
CA ALA A 303 18.55 21.40 -26.86
C ALA A 303 19.35 21.59 -28.15
N ASP A 304 19.20 22.75 -28.84
CA ASP A 304 19.87 23.08 -30.10
C ASP A 304 21.39 22.96 -30.05
N ASN A 305 22.00 23.17 -28.90
CA ASN A 305 23.44 23.04 -28.71
C ASN A 305 23.92 21.61 -28.42
N GLY A 306 23.00 20.64 -28.32
CA GLY A 306 23.26 19.22 -28.03
C GLY A 306 23.36 18.87 -26.55
N HIS A 307 23.12 19.82 -25.65
CA HIS A 307 22.94 19.52 -24.23
C HIS A 307 21.59 18.86 -23.98
N ALA A 308 21.49 17.97 -22.99
CA ALA A 308 20.28 17.21 -22.79
C ALA A 308 19.88 17.08 -21.31
N LEU A 309 18.56 16.97 -21.09
CA LEU A 309 17.92 16.67 -19.82
C LEU A 309 17.17 15.35 -19.93
N LEU A 310 17.53 14.37 -19.10
CA LEU A 310 16.77 13.12 -18.92
C LEU A 310 15.62 13.32 -17.95
N LEU A 311 14.55 12.56 -18.18
CA LEU A 311 13.32 12.56 -17.39
C LEU A 311 13.03 11.12 -16.99
N ASP A 312 13.42 10.76 -15.78
CA ASP A 312 13.53 9.39 -15.27
C ASP A 312 14.44 8.49 -16.13
N CYS A 313 15.02 7.44 -15.56
CA CYS A 313 15.85 6.50 -16.31
C CYS A 313 15.99 5.18 -15.58
N GLY A 314 15.25 4.15 -16.03
CA GLY A 314 15.34 2.85 -15.36
C GLY A 314 14.60 1.70 -16.01
N LEU A 315 14.73 0.53 -15.35
CA LEU A 315 14.15 -0.76 -15.74
C LEU A 315 14.72 -1.36 -17.04
N PHE A 316 15.95 -1.03 -17.41
CA PHE A 316 16.61 -1.64 -18.55
C PHE A 316 18.11 -1.81 -18.31
N PRO A 317 18.82 -2.72 -19.05
CA PRO A 317 20.22 -2.99 -18.81
C PRO A 317 21.13 -1.79 -19.13
N LYS A 318 22.22 -1.62 -18.34
CA LYS A 318 23.26 -0.61 -18.59
C LYS A 318 23.77 -0.65 -20.05
N LEU A 319 23.95 -1.83 -20.64
CA LEU A 319 24.42 -1.97 -22.03
C LEU A 319 23.48 -1.31 -23.04
N VAL A 320 22.16 -1.32 -22.76
CA VAL A 320 21.18 -0.64 -23.61
C VAL A 320 21.32 0.87 -23.47
N LEU A 321 21.58 1.40 -22.26
CA LEU A 321 21.85 2.82 -22.05
C LEU A 321 23.07 3.28 -22.84
N GLU A 322 24.18 2.55 -22.75
CA GLU A 322 25.42 2.87 -23.48
C GLU A 322 25.17 2.90 -24.99
N ARG A 323 24.42 1.94 -25.52
CA ARG A 323 24.05 1.91 -26.93
C ARG A 323 23.21 3.11 -27.33
N ILE A 324 22.19 3.45 -26.55
CA ILE A 324 21.30 4.59 -26.82
C ILE A 324 22.09 5.90 -26.82
N ILE A 325 22.93 6.12 -25.81
CA ILE A 325 23.78 7.33 -25.73
C ILE A 325 24.68 7.44 -26.97
N SER A 326 25.29 6.31 -27.39
CA SER A 326 26.13 6.27 -28.60
C SER A 326 25.33 6.65 -29.86
N ASP A 327 24.16 6.05 -30.04
CA ASP A 327 23.32 6.30 -31.22
C ASP A 327 22.78 7.74 -31.22
N MET A 328 22.39 8.28 -30.08
CA MET A 328 21.92 9.66 -29.98
C MET A 328 23.06 10.67 -30.29
N LYS A 329 24.30 10.37 -29.90
CA LYS A 329 25.47 11.15 -30.29
C LYS A 329 25.71 11.10 -31.80
N GLU A 330 25.49 9.97 -32.43
CA GLU A 330 25.70 9.77 -33.86
C GLU A 330 24.57 10.39 -34.72
N PHE A 331 23.31 10.25 -34.29
CA PHE A 331 22.14 10.51 -35.12
C PHE A 331 21.26 11.68 -34.67
N LEU A 332 21.39 12.17 -33.43
CA LEU A 332 20.52 13.18 -32.83
C LEU A 332 21.29 14.36 -32.23
N ASP A 333 22.54 14.53 -32.62
CA ASP A 333 23.41 15.63 -32.19
C ASP A 333 23.61 15.76 -30.66
N LEU A 334 23.36 14.72 -29.90
CA LEU A 334 23.61 14.68 -28.46
C LEU A 334 25.09 14.88 -28.16
N LYS A 335 25.45 15.86 -27.37
CA LYS A 335 26.82 16.08 -26.90
C LYS A 335 27.01 15.68 -25.46
N GLN A 336 26.08 16.08 -24.59
CA GLN A 336 26.18 15.88 -23.16
C GLN A 336 24.80 15.76 -22.54
N ILE A 337 24.67 14.87 -21.53
CA ILE A 337 23.51 14.83 -20.66
C ILE A 337 23.87 15.60 -19.39
N ASP A 338 23.27 16.76 -19.17
CA ASP A 338 23.57 17.63 -18.04
C ASP A 338 23.00 17.08 -16.74
N ALA A 339 21.73 16.64 -16.79
CA ALA A 339 21.03 16.14 -15.62
C ALA A 339 19.98 15.07 -15.97
N CYS A 340 19.61 14.31 -14.93
CA CYS A 340 18.43 13.46 -14.89
C CYS A 340 17.50 13.99 -13.80
N TRP A 341 16.30 14.40 -14.18
CA TRP A 341 15.24 14.73 -13.25
C TRP A 341 14.48 13.47 -12.85
N ILE A 342 14.27 13.29 -11.53
CA ILE A 342 13.57 12.14 -10.94
C ILE A 342 12.18 12.61 -10.52
N SER A 343 11.14 11.94 -11.02
CA SER A 343 9.75 12.28 -10.75
C SER A 343 9.28 11.90 -9.34
N HIS A 344 9.75 10.76 -8.82
CA HIS A 344 9.48 10.26 -7.49
C HIS A 344 10.49 9.18 -7.07
N SER A 345 10.42 8.67 -5.83
CA SER A 345 11.45 7.82 -5.25
C SER A 345 11.23 6.32 -5.42
N HIS A 346 10.35 5.85 -6.32
CA HIS A 346 10.36 4.46 -6.73
C HIS A 346 11.67 4.13 -7.44
N GLY A 347 12.29 3.01 -7.06
CA GLY A 347 13.64 2.67 -7.51
C GLY A 347 13.77 2.52 -9.03
N ASP A 348 12.72 2.09 -9.72
CA ASP A 348 12.68 1.88 -11.16
C ASP A 348 12.81 3.18 -12.00
N HIS A 349 12.63 4.35 -11.40
CA HIS A 349 12.82 5.64 -12.10
C HIS A 349 14.28 6.08 -12.17
N PHE A 350 15.16 5.45 -11.41
CA PHE A 350 16.59 5.79 -11.41
C PHE A 350 17.51 4.57 -11.20
N THR A 351 17.08 3.34 -11.59
CA THR A 351 17.91 2.13 -11.51
C THR A 351 19.25 2.26 -12.24
N LEU A 352 19.34 3.15 -13.22
CA LEU A 352 20.58 3.42 -13.97
C LEU A 352 21.42 4.55 -13.37
N PHE A 353 21.12 4.99 -12.14
CA PHE A 353 21.89 6.00 -11.42
C PHE A 353 23.42 5.78 -11.48
N PRO A 354 23.99 4.58 -11.19
CA PRO A 354 25.45 4.39 -11.24
C PRO A 354 26.01 4.65 -12.64
N ALA A 355 25.36 4.12 -13.68
CA ALA A 355 25.80 4.29 -15.06
C ALA A 355 25.74 5.77 -15.51
N LEU A 356 24.68 6.49 -15.15
CA LEU A 356 24.55 7.91 -15.46
C LEU A 356 25.60 8.77 -14.73
N LYS A 357 25.96 8.40 -13.49
CA LYS A 357 27.08 9.05 -12.77
C LYS A 357 28.41 8.84 -13.46
N ASP A 358 28.66 7.67 -14.04
CA ASP A 358 29.86 7.40 -14.85
C ASP A 358 29.96 8.36 -16.06
N HIS A 359 28.82 8.80 -16.61
CA HIS A 359 28.73 9.82 -17.66
C HIS A 359 28.75 11.27 -17.15
N GLY A 360 28.88 11.50 -15.84
CA GLY A 360 28.91 12.84 -15.25
C GLY A 360 27.54 13.50 -15.10
N VAL A 361 26.45 12.79 -15.31
CA VAL A 361 25.08 13.29 -15.19
C VAL A 361 24.78 13.71 -13.76
N LYS A 362 24.16 14.89 -13.58
CA LYS A 362 23.67 15.38 -12.29
C LYS A 362 22.26 14.84 -12.01
N PHE A 363 21.90 14.67 -10.75
CA PHE A 363 20.55 14.21 -10.36
C PHE A 363 19.79 15.34 -9.68
N TRP A 364 18.61 15.66 -10.23
CA TRP A 364 17.71 16.69 -9.73
C TRP A 364 16.39 16.08 -9.32
N THR A 365 15.87 16.49 -8.17
CA THR A 365 14.51 16.13 -7.74
C THR A 365 14.02 17.11 -6.69
N MET A 366 12.74 17.00 -6.31
CA MET A 366 12.21 17.84 -5.23
C MET A 366 12.80 17.47 -3.85
N ASP A 367 12.83 18.44 -2.96
CA ASP A 367 13.29 18.29 -1.57
C ASP A 367 12.50 17.22 -0.81
N THR A 368 11.19 17.06 -1.11
CA THR A 368 10.33 16.00 -0.56
C THR A 368 10.73 14.58 -0.98
N ILE A 369 11.53 14.44 -2.03
CA ILE A 369 11.96 13.15 -2.60
C ILE A 369 13.43 12.88 -2.29
N ALA A 370 14.27 13.92 -2.23
CA ALA A 370 15.72 13.79 -2.14
C ALA A 370 16.16 12.90 -0.98
N ASP A 371 15.63 13.10 0.23
CA ASP A 371 15.99 12.28 1.39
C ASP A 371 15.59 10.81 1.22
N LYS A 372 14.48 10.52 0.53
CA LYS A 372 14.07 9.15 0.20
C LYS A 372 15.03 8.43 -0.75
N CYS A 373 15.65 9.16 -1.66
CA CYS A 373 16.70 8.64 -2.53
C CYS A 373 18.04 8.48 -1.80
N GLU A 374 18.37 9.40 -0.90
CA GLU A 374 19.64 9.40 -0.17
C GLU A 374 19.61 8.49 1.07
N ASN A 375 18.46 8.34 1.71
CA ASN A 375 18.26 7.54 2.92
C ASN A 375 17.05 6.60 2.81
N PRO A 376 16.97 5.73 1.79
CA PRO A 376 15.77 4.91 1.55
C PRO A 376 15.43 3.99 2.73
N ARG A 377 16.41 3.57 3.52
CA ARG A 377 16.21 2.73 4.71
C ARG A 377 15.54 3.45 5.88
N TYR A 378 15.45 4.79 5.85
CA TYR A 378 14.78 5.57 6.89
C TYR A 378 13.26 5.61 6.73
N TYR A 379 12.75 5.05 5.64
CA TYR A 379 11.32 5.02 5.32
C TYR A 379 10.76 3.60 5.36
N ASP A 380 9.54 3.47 5.86
CA ASP A 380 8.72 2.27 5.68
C ASP A 380 7.94 2.43 4.37
N TYR A 381 8.61 2.15 3.27
CA TYR A 381 8.08 2.40 1.95
C TYR A 381 8.35 1.21 1.03
N PRO A 382 7.32 0.62 0.42
CA PRO A 382 7.50 -0.42 -0.61
C PRO A 382 8.13 0.18 -1.88
N ALA A 383 8.57 -0.66 -2.79
CA ALA A 383 9.19 -0.26 -4.06
C ALA A 383 10.47 0.59 -3.91
N MET A 384 11.24 0.34 -2.85
CA MET A 384 12.57 0.92 -2.64
C MET A 384 13.57 0.47 -3.70
N ILE A 385 14.69 1.19 -3.79
CA ILE A 385 15.82 0.85 -4.69
C ILE A 385 16.19 -0.64 -4.61
N GLY A 386 16.27 -1.20 -3.39
CA GLY A 386 16.60 -2.60 -3.17
C GLY A 386 15.61 -3.60 -3.77
N ALA A 387 14.35 -3.22 -3.95
CA ALA A 387 13.32 -4.06 -4.55
C ALA A 387 13.60 -4.40 -6.03
N TYR A 388 14.35 -3.54 -6.70
CA TYR A 388 14.69 -3.66 -8.13
C TYR A 388 16.07 -4.25 -8.37
N ASN A 389 16.79 -4.67 -7.32
CA ASN A 389 18.15 -5.21 -7.42
C ASN A 389 19.09 -4.32 -8.26
N ALA A 390 19.04 -3.02 -8.02
CA ALA A 390 19.71 -2.00 -8.85
C ALA A 390 21.23 -1.89 -8.61
N GLY A 391 21.80 -2.68 -7.69
CA GLY A 391 23.23 -2.70 -7.40
C GLY A 391 23.74 -1.51 -6.57
N PHE A 392 22.84 -0.68 -6.03
CA PHE A 392 23.16 0.41 -5.11
C PHE A 392 22.06 0.58 -4.06
N GLU A 393 22.38 1.18 -2.93
CA GLU A 393 21.43 1.33 -1.82
C GLU A 393 20.94 2.77 -1.62
N GLN A 394 21.65 3.74 -2.17
CA GLN A 394 21.33 5.16 -2.03
C GLN A 394 21.78 5.94 -3.27
N ALA A 395 21.03 6.96 -3.64
CA ALA A 395 21.33 7.84 -4.76
C ALA A 395 21.50 9.27 -4.25
N LYS A 396 22.73 9.81 -4.38
CA LYS A 396 23.01 11.18 -3.99
C LYS A 396 22.39 12.17 -4.98
N ILE A 397 21.63 13.13 -4.47
CA ILE A 397 20.99 14.18 -5.25
C ILE A 397 21.93 15.39 -5.34
N ASP A 398 22.18 15.87 -6.56
CA ASP A 398 23.06 17.02 -6.81
C ASP A 398 22.33 18.37 -6.66
N ARG A 399 21.01 18.39 -6.93
CA ARG A 399 20.18 19.59 -6.78
C ARG A 399 18.81 19.23 -6.22
N MET A 400 18.49 19.77 -5.08
CA MET A 400 17.14 19.73 -4.50
C MET A 400 16.34 20.93 -5.01
N LEU A 401 15.15 20.65 -5.51
CA LEU A 401 14.22 21.61 -6.11
C LEU A 401 13.04 21.84 -5.17
N LYS A 402 12.35 22.94 -5.32
CA LYS A 402 11.15 23.26 -4.52
C LYS A 402 9.93 23.36 -5.40
N ALA A 403 8.77 23.03 -4.84
CA ALA A 403 7.50 23.25 -5.52
C ALA A 403 7.32 24.72 -5.90
N GLY A 404 6.94 24.99 -7.16
CA GLY A 404 6.83 26.33 -7.73
C GLY A 404 8.16 26.92 -8.20
N GLU A 405 9.28 26.20 -8.09
CA GLU A 405 10.58 26.66 -8.63
C GLU A 405 10.56 26.66 -10.15
N VAL A 406 11.16 27.67 -10.75
CA VAL A 406 11.41 27.76 -12.19
C VAL A 406 12.91 27.79 -12.44
N ILE A 407 13.37 26.83 -13.23
CA ILE A 407 14.78 26.69 -13.58
C ILE A 407 14.97 27.13 -15.03
N GLU A 408 15.93 27.99 -15.29
CA GLU A 408 16.40 28.24 -16.67
C GLU A 408 17.46 27.20 -17.02
N TRP A 409 17.21 26.45 -18.11
CA TRP A 409 18.15 25.48 -18.68
C TRP A 409 18.09 25.53 -20.20
N GLU A 410 19.23 25.81 -20.83
CA GLU A 410 19.41 25.88 -22.30
C GLU A 410 18.35 26.73 -23.04
N GLY A 411 17.93 27.85 -22.42
CA GLY A 411 16.90 28.74 -22.95
C GLY A 411 15.46 28.32 -22.65
N TYR A 412 15.24 27.17 -22.05
CA TYR A 412 13.93 26.71 -21.61
C TYR A 412 13.68 27.07 -20.14
N LYS A 413 12.41 27.33 -19.79
CA LYS A 413 11.95 27.49 -18.42
C LYS A 413 11.32 26.19 -17.96
N LEU A 414 11.99 25.48 -17.05
CA LEU A 414 11.50 24.25 -16.45
C LEU A 414 10.75 24.62 -15.17
N HIS A 415 9.46 24.33 -15.12
CA HIS A 415 8.60 24.55 -13.96
C HIS A 415 8.48 23.27 -13.16
N ILE A 416 8.76 23.33 -11.87
CA ILE A 416 8.72 22.18 -10.96
C ILE A 416 7.57 22.38 -10.00
N ASP A 417 6.61 21.47 -10.01
CA ASP A 417 5.42 21.56 -9.17
C ASP A 417 5.20 20.28 -8.37
N TRP A 418 4.67 20.43 -7.14
CA TRP A 418 4.19 19.29 -6.39
C TRP A 418 2.92 18.74 -7.05
N MET A 419 2.95 17.49 -7.41
CA MET A 419 1.85 16.78 -8.05
C MET A 419 1.72 15.40 -7.41
N PRO A 420 1.09 15.31 -6.24
CA PRO A 420 0.87 14.03 -5.58
C PRO A 420 -0.18 13.21 -6.36
N GLY A 421 -0.27 11.95 -6.05
CA GLY A 421 -1.22 11.03 -6.68
C GLY A 421 -0.84 9.61 -6.35
N GLN A 422 -0.05 8.94 -7.17
CA GLN A 422 0.50 7.63 -6.87
C GLN A 422 1.42 7.69 -5.62
N THR A 423 2.11 8.79 -5.40
CA THR A 423 2.84 9.06 -4.16
C THR A 423 2.50 10.46 -3.62
N GLU A 424 2.53 10.63 -2.29
CA GLU A 424 2.27 11.91 -1.63
C GLU A 424 3.36 12.95 -1.90
N PHE A 425 4.53 12.53 -2.34
CA PHE A 425 5.70 13.35 -2.60
C PHE A 425 6.00 13.51 -4.10
N GLY A 426 5.18 12.96 -4.99
CA GLY A 426 5.37 13.04 -6.44
C GLY A 426 5.45 14.47 -6.95
N ASN A 427 6.21 14.68 -8.02
CA ASN A 427 6.32 15.97 -8.65
C ASN A 427 6.14 15.92 -10.16
N ALA A 428 5.74 17.06 -10.73
CA ALA A 428 5.65 17.28 -12.16
C ALA A 428 6.71 18.27 -12.62
N LEU A 429 7.22 18.05 -13.82
CA LEU A 429 8.01 19.03 -14.55
C LEU A 429 7.23 19.43 -15.80
N TRP A 430 7.02 20.73 -16.03
CA TRP A 430 6.45 21.18 -17.29
C TRP A 430 7.23 22.33 -17.90
N LEU A 431 7.13 22.45 -19.23
CA LEU A 431 7.76 23.52 -20.01
C LEU A 431 6.98 23.77 -21.30
N GLU A 432 7.24 24.93 -21.90
CA GLU A 432 6.89 25.19 -23.29
C GLU A 432 8.03 24.68 -24.17
N LEU A 433 7.77 23.69 -25.01
CA LEU A 433 8.76 23.08 -25.91
C LEU A 433 8.12 22.88 -27.29
N ASP A 434 8.80 23.36 -28.32
CA ASP A 434 8.34 23.28 -29.74
C ASP A 434 6.91 23.81 -29.95
N GLY A 435 6.54 24.88 -29.23
CA GLY A 435 5.22 25.49 -29.29
C GLY A 435 4.11 24.68 -28.60
N LYS A 436 4.47 23.73 -27.75
CA LYS A 436 3.57 22.91 -26.96
C LYS A 436 3.86 23.02 -25.47
N LYS A 437 2.83 23.08 -24.66
CA LYS A 437 2.95 22.94 -23.22
C LYS A 437 2.97 21.44 -22.86
N ILE A 438 4.12 20.96 -22.42
CA ILE A 438 4.35 19.54 -22.11
C ILE A 438 4.55 19.38 -20.62
N VAL A 439 3.89 18.40 -20.02
CA VAL A 439 4.05 18.04 -18.61
C VAL A 439 4.48 16.59 -18.46
N PHE A 440 5.49 16.36 -17.62
CA PHE A 440 5.97 15.04 -17.20
C PHE A 440 5.40 14.77 -15.81
N THR A 441 4.73 13.63 -15.63
CA THR A 441 3.87 13.35 -14.47
C THR A 441 4.34 12.15 -13.64
N GLY A 442 5.49 11.55 -13.97
CA GLY A 442 5.89 10.30 -13.34
C GLY A 442 4.81 9.24 -13.49
N ASP A 443 4.56 8.51 -12.42
CA ASP A 443 3.61 7.40 -12.38
C ASP A 443 2.17 7.81 -12.01
N ASN A 444 1.88 9.09 -11.89
CA ASN A 444 0.51 9.51 -11.64
C ASN A 444 -0.46 9.13 -12.77
N LEU A 445 0.06 8.95 -13.98
CA LEU A 445 -0.74 8.63 -15.15
C LEU A 445 -0.08 7.54 -16.00
N PHE A 446 -0.84 6.49 -16.24
CA PHE A 446 -0.50 5.37 -17.12
C PHE A 446 -1.47 5.34 -18.30
N GLY A 447 -1.19 6.08 -19.36
CA GLY A 447 -1.98 6.04 -20.59
C GLY A 447 -1.60 4.85 -21.46
N ASP A 448 -2.57 4.23 -22.11
CA ASP A 448 -2.34 3.29 -23.19
C ASP A 448 -2.82 3.91 -24.52
N PRO A 449 -1.92 4.17 -25.48
CA PRO A 449 -2.32 4.71 -26.77
C PRO A 449 -3.24 3.78 -27.56
N ALA A 450 -3.29 2.49 -27.21
CA ALA A 450 -4.23 1.52 -27.80
C ALA A 450 -5.61 1.54 -27.13
N ASP A 451 -5.77 2.19 -25.96
CA ASP A 451 -7.07 2.36 -25.31
C ASP A 451 -7.84 3.51 -25.95
N PRO A 452 -8.93 3.24 -26.71
CA PRO A 452 -9.72 4.30 -27.33
C PRO A 452 -10.40 5.23 -26.30
N ALA A 453 -10.62 4.78 -25.08
CA ALA A 453 -11.15 5.59 -24.01
C ALA A 453 -10.08 6.42 -23.30
N GLN A 454 -8.80 6.13 -23.51
CA GLN A 454 -7.65 6.77 -22.87
C GLN A 454 -7.82 6.91 -21.34
N ASN A 455 -8.23 5.81 -20.70
CA ASN A 455 -8.45 5.79 -19.25
C ASN A 455 -7.16 5.64 -18.45
N GLY A 456 -6.04 5.67 -19.12
CA GLY A 456 -4.75 5.32 -18.58
C GLY A 456 -4.31 6.13 -17.37
N HIS A 457 -4.54 5.58 -16.21
CA HIS A 457 -3.92 5.98 -14.97
C HIS A 457 -3.58 4.72 -14.17
N GLU A 458 -2.71 4.85 -13.21
CA GLU A 458 -2.33 3.75 -12.33
C GLU A 458 -3.52 3.29 -11.48
N CYS A 459 -3.45 2.07 -10.99
CA CYS A 459 -4.34 1.60 -9.94
C CYS A 459 -4.12 2.36 -8.62
N VAL A 460 -5.12 2.32 -7.77
CA VAL A 460 -5.08 2.98 -6.45
C VAL A 460 -4.26 2.13 -5.48
N ASN A 461 -2.95 2.19 -5.58
CA ASN A 461 -2.03 1.37 -4.81
C ASN A 461 -1.16 2.15 -3.83
N ALA A 462 -1.23 3.47 -3.82
CA ALA A 462 -0.48 4.29 -2.90
C ALA A 462 -1.33 4.67 -1.69
N ARG A 463 -0.69 4.74 -0.54
CA ARG A 463 -1.35 5.07 0.73
C ARG A 463 -2.11 6.40 0.76
N ASN A 464 -1.85 7.29 -0.18
CA ASN A 464 -2.42 8.63 -0.25
C ASN A 464 -3.36 8.84 -1.43
N SER A 465 -3.42 7.93 -2.39
CA SER A 465 -4.05 8.16 -3.70
C SER A 465 -5.52 8.60 -3.62
N ALA A 466 -6.26 8.18 -2.62
CA ALA A 466 -7.64 8.64 -2.36
C ALA A 466 -7.76 9.65 -1.22
N ILE A 467 -6.67 10.15 -0.65
CA ILE A 467 -6.72 11.25 0.33
C ILE A 467 -7.01 12.55 -0.41
N ILE A 468 -7.96 13.33 0.09
CA ILE A 468 -8.50 14.50 -0.62
C ILE A 468 -7.43 15.54 -0.95
N ASP A 469 -6.52 15.80 0.00
CA ASP A 469 -5.57 16.91 -0.06
C ASP A 469 -4.19 16.53 -0.64
N GLU A 470 -3.97 15.25 -0.94
CA GLU A 470 -2.67 14.78 -1.44
C GLU A 470 -2.75 13.60 -2.40
N GLY A 471 -3.95 13.26 -2.87
CA GLY A 471 -4.16 12.12 -3.76
C GLY A 471 -4.42 12.50 -5.21
N TYR A 472 -4.99 11.57 -5.97
CA TYR A 472 -5.28 11.76 -7.40
C TYR A 472 -6.22 12.92 -7.70
N LEU A 473 -7.06 13.34 -6.75
CA LEU A 473 -7.92 14.52 -6.93
C LEU A 473 -7.10 15.81 -7.04
N VAL A 474 -5.98 15.91 -6.31
CA VAL A 474 -5.04 17.05 -6.40
C VAL A 474 -4.36 17.05 -7.77
N ALA A 475 -3.86 15.89 -8.21
CA ALA A 475 -3.25 15.73 -9.52
C ALA A 475 -4.21 16.12 -10.66
N ALA A 476 -5.45 15.65 -10.59
CA ALA A 476 -6.47 15.98 -11.60
C ALA A 476 -6.77 17.48 -11.66
N LYS A 477 -6.97 18.13 -10.51
CA LYS A 477 -7.18 19.58 -10.42
C LYS A 477 -5.97 20.37 -10.91
N TYR A 478 -4.75 19.90 -10.62
CA TYR A 478 -3.53 20.50 -11.13
C TYR A 478 -3.49 20.49 -12.67
N LEU A 479 -3.79 19.34 -13.29
CA LEU A 479 -3.83 19.21 -14.75
C LEU A 479 -4.96 20.04 -15.39
N GLN A 480 -6.14 20.12 -14.76
CA GLN A 480 -7.24 21.00 -15.20
C GLN A 480 -6.81 22.48 -15.22
N LYS A 481 -6.01 22.91 -14.22
CA LYS A 481 -5.45 24.27 -14.15
C LYS A 481 -4.34 24.49 -15.16
N LEU A 482 -3.41 23.53 -15.30
CA LEU A 482 -2.25 23.63 -16.18
C LEU A 482 -2.65 23.64 -17.67
N LYS A 483 -3.63 22.81 -18.05
CA LYS A 483 -4.12 22.63 -19.43
C LYS A 483 -2.99 22.31 -20.39
N PRO A 484 -2.27 21.20 -20.21
CA PRO A 484 -1.17 20.83 -21.09
C PRO A 484 -1.68 20.40 -22.47
N ASP A 485 -0.85 20.61 -23.51
CA ASP A 485 -1.07 20.05 -24.85
C ASP A 485 -0.65 18.59 -24.91
N ILE A 486 0.37 18.22 -24.14
CA ILE A 486 0.91 16.86 -24.07
C ILE A 486 1.14 16.49 -22.62
N ILE A 487 0.70 15.30 -22.25
CA ILE A 487 1.09 14.64 -20.99
C ILE A 487 2.04 13.49 -21.33
N MET A 488 3.17 13.44 -20.65
CA MET A 488 4.09 12.30 -20.64
C MET A 488 4.12 11.71 -19.23
N GLY A 489 3.56 10.53 -19.07
CA GLY A 489 3.78 9.70 -17.91
C GLY A 489 5.11 8.95 -18.04
N ALA A 490 5.58 8.40 -16.95
CA ALA A 490 6.64 7.41 -16.98
C ALA A 490 6.18 6.12 -17.72
N HIS A 491 7.03 5.14 -17.83
CA HIS A 491 6.72 3.86 -18.49
C HIS A 491 6.25 3.99 -19.95
N GLY A 492 6.66 5.06 -20.64
CA GLY A 492 6.41 5.22 -22.06
C GLY A 492 5.01 5.71 -22.43
N VAL A 493 4.33 6.38 -21.52
CA VAL A 493 3.01 6.95 -21.77
C VAL A 493 3.11 8.30 -22.45
N LEU A 494 2.38 8.47 -23.54
CA LEU A 494 2.24 9.73 -24.26
C LEU A 494 0.76 9.99 -24.54
N MET A 495 0.25 11.13 -24.07
CA MET A 495 -1.11 11.59 -24.36
C MET A 495 -1.05 12.94 -25.07
N THR A 496 -1.52 12.98 -26.29
CA THR A 496 -1.75 14.21 -27.04
C THR A 496 -3.23 14.61 -26.93
N GLU A 497 -3.55 15.88 -26.85
CA GLU A 497 -4.92 16.36 -26.66
C GLU A 497 -5.62 15.83 -25.37
N PRO A 498 -4.98 15.94 -24.19
CA PRO A 498 -5.41 15.21 -22.99
C PRO A 498 -6.67 15.78 -22.30
N LYS A 499 -7.34 16.80 -22.83
CA LYS A 499 -8.44 17.50 -22.18
C LYS A 499 -9.56 16.55 -21.72
N ALA A 500 -10.05 15.70 -22.60
CA ALA A 500 -11.14 14.77 -22.27
C ALA A 500 -10.68 13.72 -21.25
N PHE A 501 -9.42 13.30 -21.32
CA PHE A 501 -8.83 12.41 -20.32
C PHE A 501 -8.76 13.08 -18.93
N ILE A 502 -8.31 14.33 -18.85
CA ILE A 502 -8.19 15.06 -17.58
C ILE A 502 -9.56 15.17 -16.87
N GLU A 503 -10.64 15.42 -17.62
CA GLU A 503 -11.99 15.46 -17.05
C GLU A 503 -12.41 14.08 -16.49
N ARG A 504 -12.20 13.00 -17.27
CA ARG A 504 -12.49 11.65 -16.78
C ARG A 504 -11.66 11.25 -15.57
N TYR A 505 -10.40 11.66 -15.54
CA TYR A 505 -9.49 11.43 -14.42
C TYR A 505 -9.98 12.12 -13.15
N HIS A 506 -10.43 13.37 -13.27
CA HIS A 506 -11.03 14.11 -12.17
C HIS A 506 -12.31 13.42 -11.64
N ASP A 507 -13.21 13.04 -12.53
CA ASP A 507 -14.46 12.37 -12.15
C ASP A 507 -14.19 11.01 -11.48
N TRP A 508 -13.22 10.25 -11.99
CA TRP A 508 -12.78 9.02 -11.37
C TRP A 508 -12.19 9.24 -9.98
N ALA A 509 -11.32 10.22 -9.81
CA ALA A 509 -10.73 10.52 -8.51
C ALA A 509 -11.80 10.89 -7.45
N GLN A 510 -12.87 11.56 -7.86
CA GLN A 510 -14.01 11.82 -6.98
C GLN A 510 -14.84 10.56 -6.69
N ARG A 511 -15.01 9.64 -7.68
CA ARG A 511 -15.75 8.39 -7.44
C ARG A 511 -15.02 7.51 -6.45
N ILE A 512 -13.73 7.27 -6.63
CA ILE A 512 -12.96 6.40 -5.73
C ILE A 512 -12.99 6.89 -4.28
N ILE A 513 -12.95 8.20 -4.06
CA ILE A 513 -13.11 8.80 -2.72
C ILE A 513 -14.50 8.47 -2.13
N ARG A 514 -15.58 8.59 -2.92
CA ARG A 514 -16.92 8.26 -2.44
C ARG A 514 -17.06 6.78 -2.10
N GLU A 515 -16.50 5.91 -2.92
CA GLU A 515 -16.54 4.46 -2.73
C GLU A 515 -15.78 4.02 -1.46
N TYR A 516 -14.63 4.62 -1.17
CA TYR A 516 -13.96 4.37 0.12
C TYR A 516 -14.78 4.85 1.32
N LYS A 517 -15.46 6.00 1.22
CA LYS A 517 -16.39 6.47 2.27
C LYS A 517 -17.54 5.49 2.51
N GLU A 518 -18.00 4.81 1.48
CA GLU A 518 -19.07 3.81 1.59
C GLU A 518 -18.56 2.47 2.11
N LEU A 519 -17.35 2.07 1.69
CA LEU A 519 -16.77 0.78 2.02
C LEU A 519 -16.15 0.74 3.42
N LEU A 520 -15.55 1.83 3.90
CA LEU A 520 -14.85 1.84 5.18
C LEU A 520 -15.76 2.28 6.34
N PRO A 521 -15.60 1.71 7.53
CA PRO A 521 -16.54 1.92 8.64
C PRO A 521 -16.40 3.27 9.35
N ASP A 522 -15.23 3.91 9.34
CA ASP A 522 -15.02 5.20 9.98
C ASP A 522 -15.57 6.35 9.10
N ALA A 523 -16.17 7.36 9.72
CA ALA A 523 -16.61 8.57 9.03
C ALA A 523 -15.43 9.33 8.38
N ASN A 524 -14.25 9.26 9.01
CA ASN A 524 -12.98 9.68 8.46
C ASN A 524 -12.25 8.45 7.91
N TYR A 525 -12.69 7.99 6.76
CA TYR A 525 -12.23 6.74 6.13
C TYR A 525 -10.71 6.67 5.97
N GLU A 526 -10.03 7.79 5.94
CA GLU A 526 -8.57 7.93 5.79
C GLU A 526 -7.79 7.15 6.87
N TYR A 527 -8.33 7.02 8.09
CA TYR A 527 -7.70 6.22 9.14
C TYR A 527 -7.62 4.71 8.84
N LEU A 528 -8.54 4.21 8.02
CA LEU A 528 -8.59 2.82 7.58
C LEU A 528 -8.14 2.66 6.12
N TYR A 529 -7.79 3.77 5.49
CA TYR A 529 -7.23 3.86 4.16
C TYR A 529 -5.71 4.03 4.17
N ASP A 530 -5.17 4.96 4.98
CA ASP A 530 -3.73 5.21 5.10
C ASP A 530 -3.09 4.33 6.20
N PRO A 531 -2.31 3.28 5.86
CA PRO A 531 -1.68 2.43 6.86
C PRO A 531 -0.57 3.16 7.63
N TYR A 532 -0.15 4.33 7.17
CA TYR A 532 0.94 5.13 7.73
C TYR A 532 0.46 6.44 8.36
N TRP A 533 -0.81 6.53 8.75
CA TRP A 533 -1.30 7.70 9.50
C TRP A 533 -0.54 7.91 10.82
N VAL A 534 0.13 6.86 11.31
CA VAL A 534 1.19 6.92 12.31
C VAL A 534 2.46 6.37 11.69
N SER A 535 3.53 7.15 11.64
CA SER A 535 4.79 6.76 11.04
C SER A 535 5.99 7.18 11.88
N ALA A 536 7.10 6.46 11.73
CA ALA A 536 8.36 6.69 12.41
C ALA A 536 9.47 7.08 11.42
N TYR A 537 10.30 8.07 11.78
CA TYR A 537 11.48 8.44 11.01
C TYR A 537 12.67 8.68 11.94
N PRO A 538 13.83 8.04 11.73
CA PRO A 538 14.03 6.94 10.78
C PRO A 538 13.20 5.71 11.16
N TYR A 539 12.66 4.99 10.16
CA TYR A 539 11.92 3.75 10.38
C TYR A 539 12.80 2.61 10.93
N ARG A 540 14.08 2.62 10.59
CA ARG A 540 15.09 1.69 11.10
C ARG A 540 16.18 2.42 11.84
N VAL A 541 16.54 1.89 13.01
CA VAL A 541 17.66 2.36 13.84
C VAL A 541 18.72 1.28 13.93
N ASP A 542 20.00 1.68 13.84
CA ASP A 542 21.14 0.78 13.94
C ASP A 542 21.98 1.11 15.18
N PHE A 543 21.76 0.38 16.27
CA PHE A 543 22.47 0.55 17.52
C PHE A 543 23.93 0.06 17.50
N GLN A 544 24.38 -0.59 16.43
CA GLN A 544 25.80 -0.89 16.26
C GLN A 544 26.62 0.37 15.95
N LYS A 545 26.00 1.34 15.30
CA LYS A 545 26.64 2.62 14.94
C LYS A 545 26.54 3.66 16.04
N GLN A 546 25.41 3.74 16.72
CA GLN A 546 25.14 4.73 17.76
C GLN A 546 24.29 4.12 18.86
N ARG A 547 24.68 4.34 20.14
CA ARG A 547 23.95 3.83 21.30
C ARG A 547 22.64 4.57 21.57
N THR A 548 22.52 5.82 21.12
CA THR A 548 21.32 6.65 21.26
C THR A 548 20.94 7.17 19.89
N GLN A 549 19.68 7.04 19.53
CA GLN A 549 19.14 7.53 18.25
C GLN A 549 17.83 8.27 18.51
N GLU A 550 17.65 9.37 17.82
CA GLU A 550 16.39 10.11 17.82
C GLU A 550 15.46 9.52 16.76
N VAL A 551 14.20 9.31 17.14
CA VAL A 551 13.14 8.83 16.24
C VAL A 551 11.96 9.78 16.33
N SER A 552 11.61 10.42 15.22
CA SER A 552 10.43 11.25 15.13
C SER A 552 9.20 10.40 14.84
N ILE A 553 8.13 10.59 15.61
CA ILE A 553 6.84 9.96 15.34
C ILE A 553 5.88 11.01 14.78
N THR A 554 5.40 10.78 13.58
CA THR A 554 4.38 11.62 12.95
C THR A 554 3.02 10.96 13.08
N VAL A 555 2.03 11.72 13.55
CA VAL A 555 0.63 11.28 13.64
C VAL A 555 -0.21 12.23 12.80
N ARG A 556 -0.91 11.69 11.81
CA ARG A 556 -1.84 12.47 10.98
C ARG A 556 -3.20 12.53 11.67
N ASN A 557 -3.79 13.71 11.66
CA ASN A 557 -5.16 13.90 12.13
C ASN A 557 -6.08 14.18 10.94
N PHE A 558 -6.96 13.25 10.62
CA PHE A 558 -7.95 13.38 9.55
C PHE A 558 -9.30 13.89 10.03
N ARG A 559 -9.42 14.30 11.31
CA ARG A 559 -10.65 14.89 11.87
C ARG A 559 -10.54 16.41 11.87
N ASP A 560 -11.66 17.08 11.71
CA ASP A 560 -11.77 18.56 11.78
C ASP A 560 -11.54 19.12 13.20
N THR A 561 -11.39 18.25 14.20
CA THR A 561 -11.18 18.62 15.59
C THR A 561 -9.82 18.16 16.08
N VAL A 562 -9.25 18.92 17.02
CA VAL A 562 -7.99 18.55 17.68
C VAL A 562 -8.18 17.20 18.38
N GLN A 563 -7.25 16.27 18.12
CA GLN A 563 -7.24 14.95 18.71
C GLN A 563 -6.04 14.82 19.66
N ARG A 564 -6.22 14.05 20.74
CA ARG A 564 -5.14 13.65 21.64
C ARG A 564 -4.77 12.22 21.33
N HIS A 565 -3.50 12.00 21.00
CA HIS A 565 -2.94 10.67 20.76
C HIS A 565 -1.98 10.31 21.89
N ARG A 566 -2.00 9.04 22.30
CA ARG A 566 -1.02 8.45 23.20
C ARG A 566 -0.21 7.44 22.41
N ILE A 567 1.12 7.63 22.40
CA ILE A 567 2.05 6.71 21.74
C ILE A 567 2.69 5.86 22.83
N VAL A 568 2.66 4.54 22.64
CA VAL A 568 3.28 3.58 23.54
C VAL A 568 4.28 2.75 22.76
N PHE A 569 5.51 2.70 23.22
CA PHE A 569 6.57 1.90 22.60
C PHE A 569 6.61 0.50 23.19
N GLN A 570 6.56 -0.51 22.32
CA GLN A 570 6.89 -1.89 22.67
C GLN A 570 8.33 -2.16 22.27
N LEU A 571 9.24 -2.02 23.21
CA LEU A 571 10.68 -2.11 22.94
C LEU A 571 11.23 -3.49 23.30
N PRO A 572 12.24 -3.99 22.53
CA PRO A 572 12.99 -5.17 22.91
C PRO A 572 13.70 -5.00 24.25
N THR A 573 13.98 -6.10 24.94
CA THR A 573 14.72 -6.09 26.20
C THR A 573 16.08 -5.40 26.06
N GLY A 574 16.37 -4.47 26.95
CA GLY A 574 17.62 -3.70 26.97
C GLY A 574 17.58 -2.40 26.17
N ILE A 575 16.45 -2.08 25.49
CA ILE A 575 16.23 -0.81 24.84
C ILE A 575 15.24 0.02 25.66
N THR A 576 15.50 1.31 25.80
CA THR A 576 14.61 2.26 26.49
C THR A 576 14.31 3.45 25.58
N ALA A 577 13.15 4.07 25.78
CA ALA A 577 12.80 5.34 25.15
C ALA A 577 12.78 6.46 26.17
N ASP A 578 13.12 7.66 25.74
CA ASP A 578 12.99 8.89 26.50
C ASP A 578 12.38 9.97 25.56
N PRO A 579 11.19 10.49 25.85
CA PRO A 579 10.30 10.06 26.94
C PRO A 579 9.80 8.62 26.76
N ALA A 580 9.41 7.97 27.86
CA ALA A 580 8.95 6.58 27.84
C ALA A 580 7.53 6.41 27.23
N PHE A 581 6.83 7.52 26.96
CA PHE A 581 5.46 7.55 26.40
C PHE A 581 5.17 8.92 25.78
#